data_b790e4ae5f8d01267d1d0f9322d03edb
#
_entry.id   b790e4ae5f8d01267d1d0f9322d03edb
#
_cell.length_a   1.000
_cell.length_b   1.000
_cell.length_c   1.000
_cell.angle_alpha   90.00
_cell.angle_beta   90.00
_cell.angle_gamma   90.00
#
_symmetry.space_group_name_H-M   'P 1'
#
loop_
_entity.id
_entity.type
_entity.pdbx_description
1 polymer ?
#
loop_
_entity_poly.entity_id
_entity_poly.type
_entity_poly.pdbx_seq_one_letter_code
_entity_poly.pdbx_strand_id
1 'polypeptide(L)'
;MRKHLLPVLLLVAAVWFLYSQTGRFEFLRLDDHDYTFRCAFVKDGLSATNVKEAFANPRHAAIWMPATYISYMADITLFGPGMGPHHLVNVALHTLNALLLYALLLALLPR
;
A
#
# COMPACT_ATOMS: atom_id res chain seq x y z
N MET A 1 22.59 15.29 11.68
CA MET A 1 22.26 14.10 10.90
C MET A 1 22.48 12.78 11.63
N ARG A 2 23.67 12.52 12.23
CA ARG A 2 23.97 11.22 12.90
C ARG A 2 23.03 10.84 14.07
N LYS A 3 22.54 11.81 14.85
CA LYS A 3 21.68 11.54 16.02
C LYS A 3 20.30 10.98 15.69
N HIS A 4 19.81 11.12 14.44
CA HIS A 4 18.52 10.60 14.02
C HIS A 4 18.61 9.26 13.28
N LEU A 5 19.81 8.80 12.93
CA LEU A 5 20.00 7.56 12.20
C LEU A 5 19.53 6.34 13.00
N LEU A 6 19.92 6.24 14.25
CA LEU A 6 19.52 5.11 15.10
C LEU A 6 18.00 5.02 15.31
N PRO A 7 17.26 6.09 15.68
CA PRO A 7 15.81 6.02 15.76
C PRO A 7 15.13 5.63 14.44
N VAL A 8 15.61 6.14 13.30
CA VAL A 8 15.08 5.77 11.98
C VAL A 8 15.28 4.28 11.71
N LEU A 9 16.49 3.76 11.93
CA LEU A 9 16.76 2.34 11.74
C LEU A 9 15.92 1.45 12.67
N LEU A 10 15.73 1.86 13.93
CA LEU A 10 14.89 1.13 14.88
C LEU A 10 13.42 1.12 14.45
N LEU A 11 12.88 2.25 13.96
CA LEU A 11 11.52 2.31 13.44
C LEU A 11 11.34 1.37 12.24
N VAL A 12 12.23 1.44 11.27
CA VAL A 12 12.20 0.54 10.10
C VAL A 12 12.29 -0.92 10.54
N ALA A 13 13.26 -1.25 11.37
CA ALA A 13 13.45 -2.61 11.86
C ALA A 13 12.24 -3.13 12.63
N ALA A 14 11.63 -2.32 13.50
CA ALA A 14 10.44 -2.70 14.25
C ALA A 14 9.25 -2.98 13.35
N VAL A 15 8.96 -2.10 12.39
CA VAL A 15 7.86 -2.31 11.44
C VAL A 15 8.07 -3.60 10.64
N TRP A 16 9.24 -3.78 10.06
CA TRP A 16 9.51 -4.97 9.25
C TRP A 16 9.58 -6.26 10.08
N PHE A 17 10.12 -6.22 11.28
CA PHE A 17 10.11 -7.36 12.19
C PHE A 17 8.70 -7.83 12.53
N LEU A 18 7.79 -6.89 12.80
CA LEU A 18 6.40 -7.20 13.15
C LEU A 18 5.55 -7.62 11.95
N TYR A 19 5.72 -6.98 10.80
CA TYR A 19 4.76 -7.08 9.70
C TYR A 19 5.26 -7.81 8.46
N SER A 20 6.56 -8.12 8.30
CA SER A 20 7.07 -8.84 7.11
C SER A 20 6.43 -10.22 6.92
N GLN A 21 5.96 -10.86 7.99
CA GLN A 21 5.24 -12.14 7.93
C GLN A 21 3.95 -12.05 7.09
N THR A 22 3.35 -10.87 6.94
CA THR A 22 2.13 -10.66 6.14
C THR A 22 2.34 -10.98 4.66
N GLY A 23 3.58 -10.96 4.17
CA GLY A 23 3.92 -11.39 2.82
C GLY A 23 3.58 -12.87 2.53
N ARG A 24 3.26 -13.66 3.54
CA ARG A 24 2.82 -15.07 3.43
C ARG A 24 1.32 -15.23 3.62
N PHE A 25 0.58 -14.15 3.90
CA PHE A 25 -0.86 -14.22 4.16
C PHE A 25 -1.63 -14.18 2.84
N GLU A 26 -2.74 -14.87 2.83
CA GLU A 26 -3.75 -14.77 1.79
C GLU A 26 -4.68 -13.58 2.07
N PHE A 27 -5.42 -13.15 1.05
CA PHE A 27 -6.48 -12.18 1.24
C PHE A 27 -7.64 -12.80 2.03
N LEU A 28 -8.25 -11.99 2.87
CA LEU A 28 -9.47 -12.38 3.56
C LEU A 28 -10.61 -12.47 2.55
N ARG A 29 -11.53 -13.44 2.76
CA ARG A 29 -12.73 -13.62 1.94
C ARG A 29 -13.82 -12.58 2.30
N LEU A 30 -13.42 -11.35 2.53
CA LEU A 30 -14.31 -10.20 2.72
C LEU A 30 -14.21 -9.32 1.46
N ASP A 31 -13.74 -8.12 1.61
CA ASP A 31 -13.72 -7.12 0.56
C ASP A 31 -12.48 -7.20 -0.36
N ASP A 32 -11.40 -7.84 0.08
CA ASP A 32 -10.12 -7.87 -0.65
C ASP A 32 -10.27 -8.42 -2.08
N HIS A 33 -11.07 -9.48 -2.25
CA HIS A 33 -11.32 -10.06 -3.56
C HIS A 33 -12.13 -9.16 -4.48
N ASP A 34 -13.07 -8.40 -3.92
CA ASP A 34 -13.96 -7.54 -4.70
C ASP A 34 -13.24 -6.31 -5.23
N TYR A 35 -12.24 -5.81 -4.48
CA TYR A 35 -11.44 -4.66 -4.86
C TYR A 35 -10.21 -5.01 -5.70
N THR A 36 -9.83 -6.28 -5.78
CA THR A 36 -8.66 -6.74 -6.54
C THR A 36 -9.05 -7.63 -7.72
N PHE A 37 -9.18 -8.94 -7.50
CA PHE A 37 -9.33 -9.94 -8.58
C PHE A 37 -10.70 -9.92 -9.27
N ARG A 38 -11.77 -9.48 -8.58
CA ARG A 38 -13.10 -9.33 -9.19
C ARG A 38 -13.29 -8.01 -9.90
N CYS A 39 -12.47 -7.01 -9.59
CA CYS A 39 -12.49 -5.73 -10.26
C CYS A 39 -11.74 -5.82 -11.60
N ALA A 40 -12.48 -5.82 -12.72
CA ALA A 40 -11.93 -6.10 -14.05
C ALA A 40 -10.76 -5.17 -14.41
N PHE A 41 -10.89 -3.86 -14.15
CA PHE A 41 -9.84 -2.90 -14.48
C PHE A 41 -8.64 -2.96 -13.53
N VAL A 42 -8.78 -3.53 -12.33
CA VAL A 42 -7.67 -3.71 -11.39
C VAL A 42 -6.84 -4.95 -11.76
N LYS A 43 -7.51 -6.09 -12.01
CA LYS A 43 -6.83 -7.35 -12.31
C LYS A 43 -5.96 -7.30 -13.56
N ASP A 44 -6.32 -6.45 -14.53
CA ASP A 44 -5.59 -6.29 -15.79
C ASP A 44 -4.37 -5.36 -15.66
N GLY A 45 -4.13 -4.83 -14.46
CA GLY A 45 -2.97 -4.00 -14.14
C GLY A 45 -3.08 -2.55 -14.61
N LEU A 46 -1.96 -1.82 -14.54
CA LEU A 46 -1.88 -0.39 -14.79
C LEU A 46 -1.88 -0.09 -16.29
N SER A 47 -2.91 0.61 -16.76
CA SER A 47 -3.00 1.15 -18.11
C SER A 47 -3.77 2.47 -18.10
N ALA A 48 -3.60 3.31 -19.14
CA ALA A 48 -4.33 4.57 -19.25
C ALA A 48 -5.85 4.35 -19.25
N THR A 49 -6.33 3.28 -19.87
CA THR A 49 -7.74 2.90 -19.88
C THR A 49 -8.23 2.53 -18.50
N ASN A 50 -7.52 1.67 -17.78
CA ASN A 50 -7.90 1.22 -16.44
C ASN A 50 -7.86 2.36 -15.42
N VAL A 51 -6.88 3.27 -15.51
CA VAL A 51 -6.85 4.48 -14.70
C VAL A 51 -8.08 5.36 -14.96
N LYS A 52 -8.45 5.56 -16.24
CA LYS A 52 -9.67 6.31 -16.58
C LYS A 52 -10.92 5.65 -16.01
N GLU A 53 -11.02 4.33 -16.10
CA GLU A 53 -12.15 3.56 -15.55
C GLU A 53 -12.25 3.71 -14.02
N ALA A 54 -11.12 3.71 -13.31
CA ALA A 54 -11.09 3.91 -11.87
C ALA A 54 -11.70 5.25 -11.41
N PHE A 55 -11.57 6.29 -12.24
CA PHE A 55 -12.16 7.60 -11.95
C PHE A 55 -13.60 7.72 -12.47
N ALA A 56 -13.91 7.15 -13.64
CA ALA A 56 -15.17 7.37 -14.36
C ALA A 56 -16.29 6.42 -13.91
N ASN A 57 -15.97 5.23 -13.39
CA ASN A 57 -16.94 4.16 -13.17
C ASN A 57 -17.05 3.76 -11.68
N PRO A 58 -17.72 4.59 -10.84
CA PRO A 58 -17.92 4.26 -9.42
C PRO A 58 -18.83 3.03 -9.21
N ARG A 59 -19.44 2.48 -10.27
CA ARG A 59 -20.43 1.39 -10.19
C ARG A 59 -19.80 -0.01 -10.09
N HIS A 60 -18.50 -0.16 -10.36
CA HIS A 60 -17.82 -1.45 -10.29
C HIS A 60 -17.31 -1.80 -8.89
N ALA A 61 -17.41 -0.88 -7.95
CA ALA A 61 -17.12 -1.10 -6.56
C ALA A 61 -18.09 -0.33 -5.68
N ALA A 62 -18.41 -0.87 -4.52
CA ALA A 62 -19.31 -0.25 -3.56
C ALA A 62 -18.82 1.14 -3.07
N ILE A 63 -17.53 1.43 -3.25
CA ILE A 63 -16.86 2.65 -2.77
C ILE A 63 -15.99 3.23 -3.88
N TRP A 64 -16.08 4.54 -4.09
CA TRP A 64 -15.24 5.27 -5.03
C TRP A 64 -13.88 5.59 -4.39
N MET A 65 -12.84 4.88 -4.79
CA MET A 65 -11.47 5.03 -4.26
C MET A 65 -10.40 4.89 -5.36
N PRO A 66 -10.37 5.79 -6.36
CA PRO A 66 -9.53 5.63 -7.54
C PRO A 66 -8.03 5.52 -7.22
N ALA A 67 -7.52 6.27 -6.24
CA ALA A 67 -6.13 6.20 -5.84
C ALA A 67 -5.74 4.80 -5.32
N THR A 68 -6.61 4.16 -4.55
CA THR A 68 -6.41 2.79 -4.04
C THR A 68 -6.42 1.78 -5.19
N TYR A 69 -7.34 1.93 -6.16
CA TYR A 69 -7.35 1.06 -7.35
C TYR A 69 -6.10 1.22 -8.19
N ILE A 70 -5.58 2.44 -8.35
CA ILE A 70 -4.31 2.69 -9.07
C ILE A 70 -3.14 2.01 -8.34
N SER A 71 -3.11 2.05 -7.00
CA SER A 71 -2.11 1.34 -6.22
C SER A 71 -2.18 -0.18 -6.47
N TYR A 72 -3.38 -0.78 -6.41
CA TYR A 72 -3.55 -2.21 -6.70
C TYR A 72 -3.16 -2.58 -8.14
N MET A 73 -3.54 -1.74 -9.13
CA MET A 73 -3.11 -1.94 -10.52
C MET A 73 -1.59 -1.88 -10.65
N ALA A 74 -0.93 -0.96 -9.95
CA ALA A 74 0.53 -0.85 -9.96
C ALA A 74 1.18 -2.10 -9.34
N ASP A 75 0.66 -2.59 -8.22
CA ASP A 75 1.13 -3.81 -7.57
C ASP A 75 1.02 -5.03 -8.51
N ILE A 76 -0.13 -5.19 -9.16
CA ILE A 76 -0.35 -6.30 -10.11
C ILE A 76 0.62 -6.18 -11.30
N THR A 77 0.84 -4.97 -11.81
CA THR A 77 1.76 -4.74 -12.93
C THR A 77 3.21 -5.06 -12.56
N LEU A 78 3.62 -4.74 -11.34
CA LEU A 78 5.01 -4.89 -10.89
C LEU A 78 5.32 -6.30 -10.37
N PHE A 79 4.37 -6.92 -9.69
CA PHE A 79 4.59 -8.14 -8.91
C PHE A 79 3.70 -9.31 -9.34
N GLY A 80 2.76 -9.08 -10.27
CA GLY A 80 1.76 -10.07 -10.63
C GLY A 80 0.63 -10.21 -9.61
N PRO A 81 -0.28 -11.19 -9.80
CA PRO A 81 -1.49 -11.32 -8.99
C PRO A 81 -1.27 -11.97 -7.61
N GLY A 82 -0.04 -12.07 -7.16
CA GLY A 82 0.29 -12.65 -5.85
C GLY A 82 -0.16 -11.75 -4.69
N MET A 83 -0.77 -12.33 -3.66
CA MET A 83 -1.30 -11.59 -2.50
C MET A 83 -0.18 -11.05 -1.60
N GLY A 84 0.88 -11.82 -1.41
CA GLY A 84 2.02 -11.46 -0.56
C GLY A 84 2.65 -10.11 -0.91
N PRO A 85 2.96 -9.82 -2.18
CA PRO A 85 3.49 -8.52 -2.58
C PRO A 85 2.59 -7.35 -2.20
N HIS A 86 1.27 -7.44 -2.34
CA HIS A 86 0.33 -6.40 -1.92
C HIS A 86 0.45 -6.09 -0.41
N HIS A 87 0.57 -7.13 0.42
CA HIS A 87 0.79 -6.95 1.85
C HIS A 87 2.13 -6.26 2.14
N LEU A 88 3.20 -6.64 1.43
CA LEU A 88 4.51 -6.03 1.64
C LEU A 88 4.58 -4.58 1.15
N VAL A 89 3.86 -4.21 0.08
CA VAL A 89 3.70 -2.81 -0.32
C VAL A 89 3.02 -2.00 0.79
N ASN A 90 1.97 -2.55 1.42
CA ASN A 90 1.34 -1.89 2.56
C ASN A 90 2.29 -1.73 3.75
N VAL A 91 3.17 -2.72 4.02
CA VAL A 91 4.22 -2.60 5.05
C VAL A 91 5.21 -1.48 4.70
N ALA A 92 5.60 -1.37 3.44
CA ALA A 92 6.49 -0.28 2.98
C ALA A 92 5.82 1.09 3.13
N LEU A 93 4.55 1.23 2.76
CA LEU A 93 3.77 2.47 2.94
C LEU A 93 3.61 2.80 4.43
N HIS A 94 3.36 1.81 5.28
CA HIS A 94 3.31 1.99 6.74
C HIS A 94 4.66 2.46 7.31
N THR A 95 5.75 1.89 6.82
CA THR A 95 7.11 2.32 7.18
C THR A 95 7.32 3.78 6.81
N LEU A 96 6.95 4.17 5.59
CA LEU A 96 7.03 5.56 5.14
C LEU A 96 6.22 6.49 6.03
N ASN A 97 4.98 6.13 6.36
CA ASN A 97 4.13 6.91 7.25
C ASN A 97 4.74 7.08 8.65
N ALA A 98 5.33 6.04 9.21
CA ALA A 98 6.02 6.10 10.49
C ALA A 98 7.22 7.06 10.45
N LEU A 99 7.99 7.05 9.36
CA LEU A 99 9.11 7.95 9.16
C LEU A 99 8.67 9.41 8.94
N LEU A 100 7.59 9.63 8.19
CA LEU A 100 7.01 10.95 7.98
C LEU A 100 6.47 11.54 9.30
N LEU A 101 5.80 10.72 10.11
CA LEU A 101 5.34 11.13 11.43
C LEU A 101 6.52 11.48 12.34
N TYR A 102 7.58 10.66 12.35
CA TYR A 102 8.80 10.95 13.09
C TYR A 102 9.42 12.29 12.66
N ALA A 103 9.54 12.53 11.36
CA ALA A 103 10.06 13.77 10.82
C ALA A 103 9.20 14.99 11.20
N LEU A 104 7.87 14.83 11.14
CA LEU A 104 6.92 15.87 11.54
C LEU A 104 7.07 16.21 13.02
N LEU A 105 7.14 15.22 13.89
CA LEU A 105 7.34 15.43 15.33
C LEU A 105 8.64 16.17 15.61
N LEU A 106 9.73 15.82 14.92
CA LEU A 106 10.99 16.54 15.05
C LEU A 106 10.91 18.01 14.58
N ALA A 107 10.08 18.29 13.59
CA ALA A 107 9.88 19.65 13.10
C ALA A 107 9.04 20.50 14.06
N LEU A 108 8.10 19.88 14.78
CA LEU A 108 7.18 20.56 15.71
C LEU A 108 7.75 20.72 17.12
N LEU A 109 8.67 19.85 17.53
CA LEU A 109 9.27 19.93 18.86
C LEU A 109 10.28 21.11 18.93
N PRO A 110 10.16 21.97 19.93
CA PRO A 110 11.12 23.05 20.13
C PRO A 110 12.50 22.46 20.37
N ARG A 111 13.50 23.07 19.75
CA ARG A 111 14.92 22.72 19.91
C ARG A 111 15.48 23.26 21.21
#